data_d7e492c14ed37081a5f9c46f16863713
#
_entry.id   d7e492c14ed37081a5f9c46f16863713
#
_cell.length_a   1.000
_cell.length_b   1.000
_cell.length_c   1.000
_cell.angle_alpha   90.00
_cell.angle_beta   90.00
_cell.angle_gamma   90.00
#
_symmetry.space_group_name_H-M   'P 1'
#
loop_
_entity.id
_entity.type
_entity.pdbx_description
1 polymer ?
#
loop_
_entity_poly.entity_id
_entity_poly.type
_entity_poly.pdbx_seq_one_letter_code
_entity_poly.pdbx_strand_id
1 'polypeptide(L)'
;SAASDVYKRQTHEFTDKISGWNRSRFIPVDYDEDGKLLHVLFCIECIEEEKKRENRLIYLAQTDLMTGLCNRGSGEKKITEFLKEKTGGLLCLVDCDKFKSINDNYGHSVGDKVIIAIAEKLQKTCRDSDVVLRLGGDEFAMFIPGMLEQRVAEKFFERFFENIRQIDIIEMQGKSIEISLGACFYNGYEEVSFDQLYRKADRAMYQSKKQKGCSAVIYGEEM
;
A
#
# COMPACT_ATOMS: atom_id res chain seq x y z
N SER A 1 42.26 19.09 -15.79
CA SER A 1 42.88 18.04 -16.60
C SER A 1 42.02 16.76 -16.49
N ALA A 2 41.59 16.29 -17.64
CA ALA A 2 40.60 15.20 -17.76
C ALA A 2 41.06 13.81 -17.28
N ALA A 3 42.33 13.64 -16.92
CA ALA A 3 42.86 12.33 -16.49
C ALA A 3 42.60 12.02 -14.99
N SER A 4 42.40 13.03 -14.16
CA SER A 4 42.22 12.83 -12.71
C SER A 4 40.78 12.40 -12.34
N ASP A 5 39.81 12.53 -13.26
CA ASP A 5 38.38 12.21 -13.00
C ASP A 5 38.02 10.75 -13.26
N VAL A 6 38.87 9.99 -13.98
CA VAL A 6 38.61 8.60 -14.38
C VAL A 6 38.72 7.61 -13.22
N TYR A 7 39.43 7.97 -12.13
CA TYR A 7 39.67 7.07 -11.01
C TYR A 7 39.01 7.56 -9.72
N LYS A 8 37.77 8.07 -9.83
CA LYS A 8 36.94 8.33 -8.62
C LYS A 8 36.69 7.03 -7.90
N ARG A 9 36.60 7.10 -6.56
CA ARG A 9 36.17 5.98 -5.73
C ARG A 9 34.90 5.37 -6.31
N GLN A 10 34.98 4.16 -6.83
CA GLN A 10 33.86 3.42 -7.33
C GLN A 10 33.34 2.48 -6.26
N THR A 11 32.05 2.51 -6.02
CA THR A 11 31.37 1.63 -5.07
C THR A 11 30.29 0.87 -5.83
N HIS A 12 30.30 -0.45 -5.70
CA HIS A 12 29.29 -1.32 -6.29
C HIS A 12 28.69 -2.21 -5.23
N GLU A 13 27.36 -2.30 -5.22
CA GLU A 13 26.64 -3.24 -4.37
C GLU A 13 26.17 -4.42 -5.23
N PHE A 14 26.34 -5.62 -4.74
CA PHE A 14 25.97 -6.85 -5.43
C PHE A 14 25.57 -7.94 -4.43
N THR A 15 24.87 -8.95 -4.91
CA THR A 15 24.51 -10.13 -4.12
C THR A 15 25.29 -11.35 -4.60
N ASP A 16 25.74 -12.17 -3.67
CA ASP A 16 26.22 -13.52 -3.95
C ASP A 16 25.44 -14.59 -3.15
N LYS A 17 25.61 -15.87 -3.54
CA LYS A 17 24.84 -16.98 -2.98
C LYS A 17 25.30 -17.38 -1.58
N ILE A 18 26.47 -16.95 -1.13
CA ILE A 18 27.09 -17.38 0.13
C ILE A 18 26.95 -16.30 1.20
N SER A 19 27.33 -15.05 0.85
CA SER A 19 27.42 -13.93 1.80
C SER A 19 26.28 -12.92 1.69
N GLY A 20 25.36 -13.10 0.70
CA GLY A 20 24.25 -12.18 0.50
C GLY A 20 24.69 -10.85 -0.09
N TRP A 21 24.26 -9.73 0.49
CA TRP A 21 24.60 -8.40 0.01
C TRP A 21 26.02 -7.99 0.38
N ASN A 22 26.80 -7.58 -0.63
CA ASN A 22 28.17 -7.12 -0.49
C ASN A 22 28.37 -5.76 -1.15
N ARG A 23 29.28 -4.97 -0.60
CA ARG A 23 29.75 -3.69 -1.16
C ARG A 23 31.22 -3.81 -1.49
N SER A 24 31.58 -3.63 -2.76
CA SER A 24 32.98 -3.51 -3.18
C SER A 24 33.37 -2.04 -3.36
N ARG A 25 34.59 -1.71 -2.96
CA ARG A 25 35.16 -0.39 -3.14
C ARG A 25 36.52 -0.50 -3.78
N PHE A 26 36.76 0.32 -4.80
CA PHE A 26 38.07 0.54 -5.41
C PHE A 26 38.58 1.88 -4.98
N ILE A 27 39.69 1.91 -4.27
CA ILE A 27 40.28 3.12 -3.70
C ILE A 27 41.68 3.28 -4.31
N PRO A 28 41.88 4.31 -5.16
CA PRO A 28 43.22 4.62 -5.64
C PRO A 28 44.14 4.93 -4.48
N VAL A 29 45.34 4.34 -4.46
CA VAL A 29 46.32 4.50 -3.39
C VAL A 29 47.41 5.48 -3.78
N ASP A 30 48.06 5.25 -4.93
CA ASP A 30 49.16 6.09 -5.44
C ASP A 30 49.19 6.12 -6.94
N TYR A 31 49.97 7.12 -7.45
CA TYR A 31 50.15 7.40 -8.89
C TYR A 31 51.61 7.59 -9.19
N ASP A 32 52.05 7.31 -10.42
CA ASP A 32 53.39 7.62 -10.91
C ASP A 32 53.56 9.13 -11.22
N GLU A 33 54.77 9.51 -11.63
CA GLU A 33 55.11 10.91 -11.95
C GLU A 33 54.28 11.46 -13.12
N ASP A 34 53.76 10.61 -14.01
CA ASP A 34 52.89 10.94 -15.12
C ASP A 34 51.39 10.97 -14.76
N GLY A 35 51.04 10.69 -13.50
CA GLY A 35 49.69 10.69 -13.00
C GLY A 35 48.92 9.41 -13.34
N LYS A 36 49.59 8.33 -13.73
CA LYS A 36 48.99 7.03 -13.96
C LYS A 36 48.88 6.27 -12.65
N LEU A 37 47.69 5.66 -12.41
CA LEU A 37 47.41 4.88 -11.22
C LEU A 37 48.35 3.67 -11.12
N LEU A 38 49.08 3.57 -10.00
CA LEU A 38 50.00 2.48 -9.71
C LEU A 38 49.34 1.39 -8.87
N HIS A 39 48.62 1.76 -7.80
CA HIS A 39 48.02 0.81 -6.89
C HIS A 39 46.56 1.17 -6.54
N VAL A 40 45.74 0.13 -6.44
CA VAL A 40 44.35 0.22 -6.04
C VAL A 40 44.13 -0.69 -4.84
N LEU A 41 43.53 -0.18 -3.80
CA LEU A 41 43.00 -0.98 -2.71
C LEU A 41 41.60 -1.46 -3.09
N PHE A 42 41.39 -2.77 -3.10
CA PHE A 42 40.10 -3.39 -3.29
C PHE A 42 39.59 -3.94 -1.97
N CYS A 43 38.43 -3.42 -1.54
CA CYS A 43 37.78 -3.85 -0.30
C CYS A 43 36.43 -4.46 -0.64
N ILE A 44 36.09 -5.57 0.04
CA ILE A 44 34.74 -6.15 0.02
C ILE A 44 34.22 -6.15 1.46
N GLU A 45 33.02 -5.65 1.65
CA GLU A 45 32.33 -5.56 2.92
C GLU A 45 30.97 -6.25 2.81
N CYS A 46 30.63 -7.15 3.73
CA CYS A 46 29.29 -7.72 3.81
C CYS A 46 28.35 -6.67 4.42
N ILE A 47 27.33 -6.27 3.67
CA ILE A 47 26.34 -5.26 4.06
C ILE A 47 24.95 -5.86 4.29
N GLU A 48 24.86 -7.15 4.51
CA GLU A 48 23.58 -7.88 4.70
C GLU A 48 22.76 -7.29 5.84
N GLU A 49 23.39 -7.01 6.98
CA GLU A 49 22.72 -6.40 8.13
C GLU A 49 22.32 -4.94 7.90
N GLU A 50 23.10 -4.19 7.11
CA GLU A 50 22.76 -2.83 6.69
C GLU A 50 21.49 -2.85 5.81
N LYS A 51 21.44 -3.76 4.82
CA LYS A 51 20.29 -3.93 3.93
C LYS A 51 19.04 -4.42 4.66
N LYS A 52 19.17 -5.37 5.60
CA LYS A 52 18.05 -5.80 6.44
C LYS A 52 17.48 -4.64 7.26
N ARG A 53 18.34 -3.81 7.82
CA ARG A 53 17.94 -2.62 8.59
C ARG A 53 17.26 -1.59 7.71
N GLU A 54 17.81 -1.29 6.54
CA GLU A 54 17.23 -0.39 5.55
C GLU A 54 15.82 -0.87 5.13
N ASN A 55 15.68 -2.14 4.73
CA ASN A 55 14.42 -2.73 4.36
C ASN A 55 13.40 -2.71 5.52
N ARG A 56 13.87 -2.94 6.75
CA ARG A 56 13.02 -2.84 7.94
C ARG A 56 12.50 -1.41 8.14
N LEU A 57 13.35 -0.41 7.98
CA LEU A 57 12.95 1.00 8.10
C LEU A 57 11.96 1.39 6.99
N ILE A 58 12.19 0.95 5.75
CA ILE A 58 11.25 1.16 4.63
C ILE A 58 9.90 0.52 4.95
N TYR A 59 9.89 -0.73 5.42
CA TYR A 59 8.67 -1.44 5.81
C TYR A 59 7.90 -0.67 6.90
N LEU A 60 8.58 -0.25 7.97
CA LEU A 60 7.97 0.50 9.07
C LEU A 60 7.42 1.87 8.62
N ALA A 61 8.10 2.53 7.67
CA ALA A 61 7.68 3.82 7.13
C ALA A 61 6.48 3.72 6.18
N GLN A 62 6.25 2.56 5.55
CA GLN A 62 5.25 2.39 4.50
C GLN A 62 4.05 1.53 4.89
N THR A 63 4.11 0.83 6.00
CA THR A 63 3.12 -0.19 6.37
C THR A 63 2.38 0.21 7.65
N ASP A 64 1.09 -0.05 7.71
CA ASP A 64 0.32 -0.08 8.95
C ASP A 64 0.64 -1.36 9.72
N LEU A 65 1.27 -1.24 10.88
CA LEU A 65 1.81 -2.38 11.63
C LEU A 65 0.75 -3.34 12.19
N MET A 66 -0.49 -2.87 12.32
CA MET A 66 -1.59 -3.72 12.79
C MET A 66 -2.09 -4.63 11.68
N THR A 67 -2.21 -4.10 10.48
CA THR A 67 -2.91 -4.78 9.38
C THR A 67 -1.97 -5.33 8.29
N GLY A 68 -0.72 -4.86 8.25
CA GLY A 68 0.23 -5.21 7.18
C GLY A 68 -0.07 -4.53 5.83
N LEU A 69 -1.13 -3.72 5.73
CA LEU A 69 -1.46 -2.93 4.55
C LEU A 69 -0.54 -1.73 4.40
N CYS A 70 -0.58 -1.06 3.24
CA CYS A 70 0.02 0.27 3.14
C CYS A 70 -0.57 1.18 4.22
N ASN A 71 0.25 1.98 4.88
CA ASN A 71 -0.26 3.07 5.68
C ASN A 71 -0.79 4.19 4.77
N ARG A 72 -1.50 5.16 5.34
CA ARG A 72 -2.12 6.25 4.59
C ARG A 72 -1.13 6.94 3.66
N GLY A 73 0.02 7.40 4.17
CA GLY A 73 0.99 8.17 3.39
C GLY A 73 1.57 7.39 2.20
N SER A 74 1.93 6.12 2.39
CA SER A 74 2.47 5.30 1.31
C SER A 74 1.40 4.92 0.28
N GLY A 75 0.18 4.63 0.72
CA GLY A 75 -0.93 4.32 -0.17
C GLY A 75 -1.34 5.51 -1.04
N GLU A 76 -1.52 6.69 -0.44
CA GLU A 76 -1.80 7.93 -1.16
C GLU A 76 -0.72 8.26 -2.20
N LYS A 77 0.56 8.05 -1.84
CA LYS A 77 1.68 8.25 -2.78
C LYS A 77 1.58 7.31 -3.98
N LYS A 78 1.36 6.01 -3.75
CA LYS A 78 1.21 5.01 -4.83
C LYS A 78 0.02 5.34 -5.74
N ILE A 79 -1.13 5.70 -5.17
CA ILE A 79 -2.30 6.12 -5.97
C ILE A 79 -1.97 7.37 -6.79
N THR A 80 -1.30 8.35 -6.18
CA THR A 80 -0.90 9.59 -6.88
C THR A 80 0.04 9.30 -8.06
N GLU A 81 0.88 8.28 -7.98
CA GLU A 81 1.72 7.83 -9.09
C GLU A 81 0.86 7.33 -10.25
N PHE A 82 -0.15 6.48 -10.01
CA PHE A 82 -1.11 6.06 -11.03
C PHE A 82 -1.87 7.24 -11.66
N LEU A 83 -2.27 8.23 -10.84
CA LEU A 83 -2.96 9.42 -11.35
C LEU A 83 -2.06 10.26 -12.27
N LYS A 84 -0.76 10.42 -11.93
CA LYS A 84 0.22 11.11 -12.78
C LYS A 84 0.47 10.38 -14.10
N GLU A 85 0.48 9.06 -14.09
CA GLU A 85 0.60 8.21 -15.27
C GLU A 85 -0.70 8.15 -16.09
N LYS A 86 -1.76 8.84 -15.63
CA LYS A 86 -3.11 8.80 -16.23
C LYS A 86 -3.69 7.39 -16.34
N THR A 87 -3.28 6.51 -15.43
CA THR A 87 -3.82 5.15 -15.35
C THR A 87 -5.21 5.21 -14.73
N GLY A 88 -6.23 4.99 -15.53
CA GLY A 88 -7.61 4.92 -15.08
C GLY A 88 -7.84 3.77 -14.10
N GLY A 89 -8.86 3.87 -13.26
CA GLY A 89 -9.16 2.85 -12.25
C GLY A 89 -10.34 3.22 -11.36
N LEU A 90 -10.53 2.43 -10.31
CA LEU A 90 -11.59 2.62 -9.32
C LEU A 90 -10.98 2.87 -7.95
N LEU A 91 -11.27 4.04 -7.36
CA LEU A 91 -11.00 4.31 -5.95
C LEU A 91 -12.21 3.87 -5.12
N CYS A 92 -11.96 3.05 -4.11
CA CYS A 92 -12.95 2.62 -3.12
C CYS A 92 -12.52 3.06 -1.74
N LEU A 93 -13.46 3.56 -0.94
CA LEU A 93 -13.35 3.76 0.49
C LEU A 93 -14.22 2.74 1.21
N VAL A 94 -13.73 2.18 2.30
CA VAL A 94 -14.42 1.16 3.09
C VAL A 94 -14.36 1.55 4.56
N ASP A 95 -15.49 1.43 5.24
CA ASP A 95 -15.65 1.75 6.66
C ASP A 95 -16.40 0.62 7.35
N CYS A 96 -15.98 0.26 8.57
CA CYS A 96 -16.64 -0.76 9.35
C CYS A 96 -17.83 -0.16 10.11
N ASP A 97 -19.04 -0.58 9.75
CA ASP A 97 -20.25 -0.05 10.35
C ASP A 97 -20.31 -0.34 11.85
N LYS A 98 -20.65 0.69 12.62
CA LYS A 98 -20.82 0.61 14.08
C LYS A 98 -19.57 0.09 14.82
N PHE A 99 -18.36 0.31 14.29
CA PHE A 99 -17.11 -0.15 14.89
C PHE A 99 -16.96 0.28 16.36
N LYS A 100 -17.36 1.51 16.68
CA LYS A 100 -17.39 1.97 18.07
C LYS A 100 -18.24 1.06 18.96
N SER A 101 -19.40 0.63 18.47
CA SER A 101 -20.27 -0.30 19.24
C SER A 101 -19.63 -1.68 19.42
N ILE A 102 -18.82 -2.13 18.47
CA ILE A 102 -18.03 -3.38 18.64
C ILE A 102 -17.04 -3.19 19.78
N ASN A 103 -16.28 -2.10 19.78
CA ASN A 103 -15.35 -1.79 20.87
C ASN A 103 -16.06 -1.67 22.24
N ASP A 104 -17.19 -0.96 22.29
CA ASP A 104 -17.92 -0.73 23.52
C ASP A 104 -18.54 -2.03 24.11
N ASN A 105 -18.94 -2.97 23.23
CA ASN A 105 -19.58 -4.23 23.68
C ASN A 105 -18.57 -5.37 23.93
N TYR A 106 -17.47 -5.44 23.17
CA TYR A 106 -16.54 -6.59 23.17
C TYR A 106 -15.12 -6.22 23.56
N GLY A 107 -14.82 -4.91 23.73
CA GLY A 107 -13.49 -4.40 24.05
C GLY A 107 -12.60 -4.17 22.82
N HIS A 108 -11.60 -3.31 23.00
CA HIS A 108 -10.66 -2.91 21.92
C HIS A 108 -9.91 -4.08 21.31
N SER A 109 -9.58 -5.11 22.10
CA SER A 109 -8.89 -6.31 21.58
C SER A 109 -9.72 -7.05 20.53
N VAL A 110 -11.05 -7.07 20.65
CA VAL A 110 -11.96 -7.64 19.65
C VAL A 110 -12.07 -6.71 18.45
N GLY A 111 -12.15 -5.40 18.68
CA GLY A 111 -12.09 -4.41 17.60
C GLY A 111 -10.81 -4.55 16.75
N ASP A 112 -9.65 -4.73 17.38
CA ASP A 112 -8.39 -4.97 16.65
C ASP A 112 -8.47 -6.24 15.79
N LYS A 113 -9.05 -7.33 16.29
CA LYS A 113 -9.30 -8.55 15.51
C LYS A 113 -10.20 -8.30 14.30
N VAL A 114 -11.24 -7.47 14.47
CA VAL A 114 -12.14 -7.07 13.36
C VAL A 114 -11.36 -6.32 12.28
N ILE A 115 -10.55 -5.34 12.67
CA ILE A 115 -9.72 -4.55 11.74
C ILE A 115 -8.73 -5.44 10.98
N ILE A 116 -8.05 -6.35 11.67
CA ILE A 116 -7.12 -7.29 11.05
C ILE A 116 -7.86 -8.22 10.08
N ALA A 117 -9.01 -8.77 10.48
CA ALA A 117 -9.80 -9.65 9.63
C ALA A 117 -10.32 -8.94 8.37
N ILE A 118 -10.77 -7.68 8.46
CA ILE A 118 -11.18 -6.89 7.29
C ILE A 118 -9.97 -6.68 6.36
N ALA A 119 -8.80 -6.32 6.90
CA ALA A 119 -7.58 -6.13 6.13
C ALA A 119 -7.17 -7.40 5.36
N GLU A 120 -7.23 -8.57 5.99
CA GLU A 120 -6.95 -9.86 5.35
C GLU A 120 -7.94 -10.15 4.19
N LYS A 121 -9.22 -9.81 4.37
CA LYS A 121 -10.22 -10.00 3.31
C LYS A 121 -10.02 -9.02 2.16
N LEU A 122 -9.59 -7.78 2.44
CA LEU A 122 -9.19 -6.82 1.42
C LEU A 122 -8.01 -7.33 0.60
N GLN A 123 -6.93 -7.76 1.25
CA GLN A 123 -5.77 -8.35 0.57
C GLN A 123 -6.14 -9.57 -0.28
N LYS A 124 -6.98 -10.47 0.25
CA LYS A 124 -7.43 -11.67 -0.48
C LYS A 124 -8.28 -11.34 -1.71
N THR A 125 -9.03 -10.22 -1.66
CA THR A 125 -9.92 -9.81 -2.76
C THR A 125 -9.15 -9.07 -3.85
N CYS A 126 -8.13 -8.29 -3.48
CA CYS A 126 -7.30 -7.50 -4.37
C CYS A 126 -6.14 -8.30 -4.97
N ARG A 127 -5.58 -7.81 -6.08
CA ARG A 127 -4.38 -8.35 -6.73
C ARG A 127 -3.14 -7.62 -6.21
N ASP A 128 -1.95 -8.16 -6.48
CA ASP A 128 -0.67 -7.52 -6.14
C ASP A 128 -0.49 -6.15 -6.83
N SER A 129 -1.14 -5.95 -7.99
CA SER A 129 -1.14 -4.68 -8.72
C SER A 129 -2.04 -3.61 -8.10
N ASP A 130 -2.96 -4.00 -7.24
CA ASP A 130 -3.92 -3.10 -6.62
C ASP A 130 -3.29 -2.44 -5.38
N VAL A 131 -3.67 -1.21 -5.10
CA VAL A 131 -3.21 -0.51 -3.89
C VAL A 131 -4.26 -0.68 -2.81
N VAL A 132 -3.87 -1.28 -1.68
CA VAL A 132 -4.73 -1.43 -0.50
C VAL A 132 -4.05 -0.74 0.68
N LEU A 133 -4.78 0.14 1.36
CA LEU A 133 -4.25 0.92 2.46
C LEU A 133 -5.25 1.07 3.60
N ARG A 134 -4.73 1.27 4.81
CA ARG A 134 -5.50 1.71 5.96
C ARG A 134 -5.35 3.22 6.12
N LEU A 135 -6.48 3.92 6.16
CA LEU A 135 -6.51 5.37 6.34
C LEU A 135 -6.36 5.77 7.81
N GLY A 136 -6.92 4.96 8.71
CA GLY A 136 -6.86 5.11 10.15
C GLY A 136 -8.13 4.55 10.82
N GLY A 137 -8.08 4.20 12.10
CA GLY A 137 -9.23 3.64 12.79
C GLY A 137 -9.79 2.40 12.08
N ASP A 138 -11.03 2.47 11.65
CA ASP A 138 -11.79 1.45 10.92
C ASP A 138 -11.96 1.75 9.43
N GLU A 139 -11.23 2.75 8.92
CA GLU A 139 -11.30 3.19 7.52
C GLU A 139 -10.18 2.61 6.67
N PHE A 140 -10.53 2.09 5.50
CA PHE A 140 -9.62 1.56 4.49
C PHE A 140 -9.88 2.20 3.14
N ALA A 141 -8.89 2.10 2.24
CA ALA A 141 -9.07 2.44 0.84
C ALA A 141 -8.44 1.40 -0.07
N MET A 142 -8.96 1.32 -1.29
CA MET A 142 -8.40 0.53 -2.38
C MET A 142 -8.37 1.36 -3.64
N PHE A 143 -7.31 1.23 -4.43
CA PHE A 143 -7.30 1.70 -5.82
C PHE A 143 -7.01 0.51 -6.74
N ILE A 144 -7.89 0.30 -7.71
CA ILE A 144 -7.85 -0.85 -8.62
C ILE A 144 -7.59 -0.33 -10.03
N PRO A 145 -6.31 -0.37 -10.48
CA PRO A 145 -5.95 0.11 -11.79
C PRO A 145 -6.64 -0.68 -12.89
N GLY A 146 -7.10 0.01 -13.94
CA GLY A 146 -7.75 -0.61 -15.10
C GLY A 146 -9.20 -1.03 -14.87
N MET A 147 -9.76 -0.88 -13.67
CA MET A 147 -11.19 -1.13 -13.43
C MET A 147 -12.00 0.10 -13.81
N LEU A 148 -12.65 0.05 -14.99
CA LEU A 148 -13.39 1.18 -15.56
C LEU A 148 -14.86 0.87 -15.84
N GLU A 149 -15.26 -0.39 -15.67
CA GLU A 149 -16.61 -0.84 -15.97
C GLU A 149 -17.40 -1.09 -14.70
N GLN A 150 -18.56 -0.46 -14.58
CA GLN A 150 -19.45 -0.59 -13.43
C GLN A 150 -19.80 -2.06 -13.13
N ARG A 151 -20.19 -2.83 -14.13
CA ARG A 151 -20.56 -4.26 -13.97
C ARG A 151 -19.40 -5.10 -13.40
N VAL A 152 -18.15 -4.72 -13.71
CA VAL A 152 -16.97 -5.40 -13.17
C VAL A 152 -16.75 -5.00 -11.72
N ALA A 153 -16.96 -3.72 -11.41
CA ALA A 153 -16.88 -3.20 -10.05
C ALA A 153 -17.95 -3.83 -9.13
N GLU A 154 -19.20 -3.95 -9.59
CA GLU A 154 -20.28 -4.60 -8.84
C GLU A 154 -19.94 -6.05 -8.49
N LYS A 155 -19.44 -6.85 -9.43
CA LYS A 155 -18.97 -8.22 -9.15
C LYS A 155 -17.80 -8.28 -8.18
N PHE A 156 -16.91 -7.28 -8.24
CA PHE A 156 -15.81 -7.15 -7.30
C PHE A 156 -16.36 -6.88 -5.88
N PHE A 157 -17.35 -6.00 -5.74
CA PHE A 157 -17.98 -5.70 -4.44
C PHE A 157 -18.72 -6.92 -3.89
N GLU A 158 -19.49 -7.64 -4.72
CA GLU A 158 -20.16 -8.88 -4.30
C GLU A 158 -19.16 -9.88 -3.72
N ARG A 159 -18.06 -10.15 -4.43
CA ARG A 159 -17.00 -11.05 -3.95
C ARG A 159 -16.36 -10.54 -2.66
N PHE A 160 -16.14 -9.24 -2.53
CA PHE A 160 -15.59 -8.65 -1.31
C PHE A 160 -16.56 -8.83 -0.15
N PHE A 161 -17.84 -8.54 -0.32
CA PHE A 161 -18.86 -8.73 0.71
C PHE A 161 -19.04 -10.20 1.11
N GLU A 162 -18.94 -11.12 0.16
CA GLU A 162 -18.92 -12.56 0.47
C GLU A 162 -17.73 -12.92 1.38
N ASN A 163 -16.55 -12.36 1.09
CA ASN A 163 -15.39 -12.56 1.94
C ASN A 163 -15.57 -11.95 3.33
N ILE A 164 -16.19 -10.77 3.46
CA ILE A 164 -16.49 -10.13 4.75
C ILE A 164 -17.47 -10.98 5.56
N ARG A 165 -18.54 -11.50 4.94
CA ARG A 165 -19.53 -12.37 5.62
C ARG A 165 -18.91 -13.66 6.19
N GLN A 166 -17.76 -14.09 5.68
CA GLN A 166 -17.01 -15.25 6.17
C GLN A 166 -16.14 -14.94 7.40
N ILE A 167 -16.10 -13.69 7.87
CA ILE A 167 -15.35 -13.35 9.07
C ILE A 167 -16.15 -13.88 10.26
N ASP A 168 -15.52 -14.78 11.01
CA ASP A 168 -16.06 -15.29 12.26
C ASP A 168 -15.09 -14.95 13.40
N ILE A 169 -15.57 -14.18 14.34
CA ILE A 169 -14.85 -13.79 15.56
C ILE A 169 -15.61 -14.37 16.74
N ILE A 170 -15.00 -15.36 17.37
CA ILE A 170 -15.65 -16.18 18.43
C ILE A 170 -16.28 -15.31 19.52
N GLU A 171 -15.59 -14.24 19.92
CA GLU A 171 -16.06 -13.33 20.98
C GLU A 171 -17.31 -12.55 20.58
N MET A 172 -17.60 -12.42 19.29
CA MET A 172 -18.80 -11.76 18.76
C MET A 172 -20.03 -12.70 18.69
N GLN A 173 -19.86 -13.99 19.04
CA GLN A 173 -20.95 -14.96 19.17
C GLN A 173 -21.87 -15.02 17.92
N GLY A 174 -21.27 -15.04 16.72
CA GLY A 174 -21.99 -15.14 15.45
C GLY A 174 -22.59 -13.81 14.96
N LYS A 175 -22.28 -12.67 15.58
CA LYS A 175 -22.64 -11.36 14.99
C LYS A 175 -21.77 -11.07 13.78
N SER A 176 -22.44 -10.73 12.68
CA SER A 176 -21.78 -10.38 11.41
C SER A 176 -21.16 -8.99 11.48
N ILE A 177 -20.05 -8.84 10.77
CA ILE A 177 -19.43 -7.55 10.48
C ILE A 177 -20.13 -6.97 9.26
N GLU A 178 -20.53 -5.71 9.36
CA GLU A 178 -21.11 -4.93 8.27
C GLU A 178 -20.12 -3.85 7.86
N ILE A 179 -20.04 -3.56 6.56
CA ILE A 179 -19.19 -2.52 6.00
C ILE A 179 -19.94 -1.68 4.98
N SER A 180 -19.62 -0.41 4.95
CA SER A 180 -20.06 0.53 3.91
C SER A 180 -18.93 0.82 2.94
N LEU A 181 -19.20 0.76 1.65
CA LEU A 181 -18.23 1.02 0.59
C LEU A 181 -18.72 2.16 -0.31
N GLY A 182 -17.87 3.17 -0.50
CA GLY A 182 -18.08 4.21 -1.50
C GLY A 182 -17.00 4.17 -2.55
N ALA A 183 -17.38 4.26 -3.82
CA ALA A 183 -16.44 4.15 -4.93
C ALA A 183 -16.55 5.32 -5.90
N CYS A 184 -15.45 5.61 -6.61
CA CYS A 184 -15.39 6.62 -7.66
C CYS A 184 -14.48 6.16 -8.79
N PHE A 185 -14.99 6.16 -10.02
CA PHE A 185 -14.17 5.92 -11.21
C PHE A 185 -13.27 7.11 -11.54
N TYR A 186 -12.06 6.78 -11.95
CA TYR A 186 -11.13 7.68 -12.60
C TYR A 186 -10.83 7.16 -14.01
N ASN A 187 -11.13 7.95 -15.02
CA ASN A 187 -11.04 7.55 -16.42
C ASN A 187 -9.65 7.78 -17.06
N GLY A 188 -8.72 8.45 -16.35
CA GLY A 188 -7.38 8.76 -16.86
C GLY A 188 -7.30 9.98 -17.78
N TYR A 189 -8.39 10.64 -18.12
CA TYR A 189 -8.37 11.77 -19.06
C TYR A 189 -8.14 13.14 -18.40
N GLU A 190 -8.62 13.30 -17.18
CA GLU A 190 -8.55 14.57 -16.45
C GLU A 190 -7.40 14.55 -15.44
N GLU A 191 -6.81 15.72 -15.19
CA GLU A 191 -5.90 15.89 -14.07
C GLU A 191 -6.71 15.97 -12.77
N VAL A 192 -6.57 14.95 -11.93
CA VAL A 192 -7.24 14.90 -10.62
C VAL A 192 -6.25 14.58 -9.52
N SER A 193 -6.49 15.16 -8.35
CA SER A 193 -5.74 14.82 -7.15
C SER A 193 -6.40 13.65 -6.42
N PHE A 194 -5.62 12.97 -5.57
CA PHE A 194 -6.17 11.98 -4.65
C PHE A 194 -7.33 12.53 -3.82
N ASP A 195 -7.19 13.76 -3.28
CA ASP A 195 -8.23 14.40 -2.48
C ASP A 195 -9.54 14.62 -3.22
N GLN A 196 -9.49 14.91 -4.52
CA GLN A 196 -10.69 15.07 -5.33
C GLN A 196 -11.43 13.75 -5.52
N LEU A 197 -10.71 12.66 -5.80
CA LEU A 197 -11.29 11.32 -5.89
C LEU A 197 -11.80 10.85 -4.52
N TYR A 198 -11.02 11.08 -3.47
CA TYR A 198 -11.40 10.75 -2.09
C TYR A 198 -12.75 11.38 -1.73
N ARG A 199 -12.92 12.70 -1.96
CA ARG A 199 -14.18 13.39 -1.67
C ARG A 199 -15.38 12.82 -2.43
N LYS A 200 -15.19 12.37 -3.68
CA LYS A 200 -16.25 11.73 -4.45
C LYS A 200 -16.62 10.36 -3.86
N ALA A 201 -15.62 9.53 -3.58
CA ALA A 201 -15.83 8.22 -2.96
C ALA A 201 -16.42 8.34 -1.54
N ASP A 202 -16.01 9.34 -0.75
CA ASP A 202 -16.55 9.60 0.60
C ASP A 202 -18.04 9.96 0.54
N ARG A 203 -18.46 10.81 -0.40
CA ARG A 203 -19.89 11.09 -0.62
C ARG A 203 -20.68 9.83 -0.95
N ALA A 204 -20.14 8.96 -1.78
CA ALA A 204 -20.77 7.68 -2.12
C ALA A 204 -20.83 6.77 -0.89
N MET A 205 -19.77 6.69 -0.09
CA MET A 205 -19.73 5.92 1.16
C MET A 205 -20.76 6.42 2.17
N TYR A 206 -20.96 7.73 2.27
CA TYR A 206 -22.01 8.29 3.13
C TYR A 206 -23.43 7.85 2.69
N GLN A 207 -23.68 7.66 1.39
CA GLN A 207 -24.96 7.11 0.91
C GLN A 207 -25.06 5.61 1.21
N SER A 208 -23.95 4.88 1.06
CA SER A 208 -23.89 3.45 1.44
C SER A 208 -24.26 3.24 2.92
N LYS A 209 -23.74 4.08 3.83
CA LYS A 209 -24.05 4.01 5.28
C LYS A 209 -25.54 4.15 5.63
N LYS A 210 -26.39 4.61 4.71
CA LYS A 210 -27.85 4.67 4.92
C LYS A 210 -28.55 3.34 4.63
N GLN A 211 -27.86 2.42 3.99
CA GLN A 211 -28.36 1.08 3.69
C GLN A 211 -28.03 0.14 4.85
N LYS A 212 -28.78 -0.96 4.96
CA LYS A 212 -28.50 -1.98 5.98
C LYS A 212 -27.64 -3.10 5.42
N GLY A 213 -26.75 -3.61 6.25
CA GLY A 213 -25.82 -4.66 5.86
C GLY A 213 -24.67 -4.14 5.01
N CYS A 214 -23.85 -5.04 4.47
CA CYS A 214 -22.79 -4.66 3.56
C CYS A 214 -23.36 -4.05 2.29
N SER A 215 -22.97 -2.82 1.98
CA SER A 215 -23.49 -2.07 0.83
C SER A 215 -22.38 -1.30 0.11
N ALA A 216 -22.58 -1.03 -1.18
CA ALA A 216 -21.69 -0.23 -1.99
C ALA A 216 -22.48 0.80 -2.80
N VAL A 217 -21.90 1.99 -2.95
CA VAL A 217 -22.42 3.04 -3.84
C VAL A 217 -21.26 3.56 -4.68
N ILE A 218 -21.50 3.72 -5.98
CA ILE A 218 -20.55 4.34 -6.91
C ILE A 218 -20.97 5.80 -7.10
N TYR A 219 -20.03 6.72 -6.99
CA TYR A 219 -20.27 8.13 -7.21
C TYR A 219 -20.73 8.41 -8.64
N GLY A 220 -21.85 9.12 -8.80
CA GLY A 220 -22.43 9.44 -10.10
C GLY A 220 -23.67 8.62 -10.46
N GLU A 221 -23.99 7.54 -9.72
CA GLU A 221 -25.29 6.89 -9.77
C GLU A 221 -26.28 7.77 -8.98
N GLU A 222 -27.27 8.33 -9.67
CA GLU A 222 -28.38 9.15 -9.16
C GLU A 222 -28.30 9.53 -7.66
N MET A 223 -27.52 10.56 -7.34
CA MET A 223 -27.47 11.10 -6.00
C MET A 223 -28.44 12.26 -5.86
#